data_646d114a319bf5354fff6d4e9e8a182a
#
_entry.id   646d114a319bf5354fff6d4e9e8a182a
#
_cell.length_a   1.000
_cell.length_b   1.000
_cell.length_c   1.000
_cell.angle_alpha   90.00
_cell.angle_beta   90.00
_cell.angle_gamma   90.00
#
_symmetry.space_group_name_H-M   'P 1'
#
loop_
_entity.id
_entity.type
_entity.pdbx_description
1 polymer ?
#
loop_
_entity_poly.entity_id
_entity_poly.type
_entity_poly.pdbx_seq_one_letter_code
_entity_poly.pdbx_strand_id
1 'polypeptide(L)'
;TYEAFKRFHTTYYHPSNAHIYFYGDDDPEERLRILDQVLGEFDAAAVDGEVALQVPFTAPRRVTETYSADANSDNSKKSMVLMNWALPEITDRSLLMAISVLSYCLMSTQASPLRKALVDSGLGEDVIGGGFGAGLRQATFSAGLKGIRAEDAPQVEELILSTLAKLASEGFDPDMVEAAINSIEFVMRENNTGSYPRGLSLFMRSLRAWTYGRDPIEPLG
;
A
#
# COMPACT_ATOMS: atom_id res chain seq x y z
N THR A 1 17.18 -12.84 16.02
CA THR A 1 18.11 -13.96 16.17
C THR A 1 17.81 -15.06 15.15
N TYR A 2 18.78 -15.91 14.85
CA TYR A 2 18.61 -17.06 13.96
C TYR A 2 17.50 -18.02 14.44
N GLU A 3 17.42 -18.24 15.74
CA GLU A 3 16.39 -19.10 16.33
C GLU A 3 14.96 -18.53 16.18
N ALA A 4 14.82 -17.20 16.26
CA ALA A 4 13.54 -16.55 15.99
C ALA A 4 13.14 -16.69 14.52
N PHE A 5 14.07 -16.51 13.58
CA PHE A 5 13.86 -16.71 12.15
C PHE A 5 13.45 -18.16 11.84
N LYS A 6 14.19 -19.12 12.35
CA LYS A 6 13.89 -20.56 12.16
C LYS A 6 12.50 -20.92 12.70
N ARG A 7 12.18 -20.44 13.90
CA ARG A 7 10.85 -20.66 14.50
C ARG A 7 9.73 -20.05 13.65
N PHE A 8 9.93 -18.82 13.15
CA PHE A 8 8.98 -18.20 12.25
C PHE A 8 8.74 -19.05 10.99
N HIS A 9 9.81 -19.51 10.36
CA HIS A 9 9.73 -20.38 9.19
C HIS A 9 8.96 -21.67 9.49
N THR A 10 9.34 -22.41 10.55
CA THR A 10 8.67 -23.68 10.89
C THR A 10 7.21 -23.50 11.31
N THR A 11 6.83 -22.32 11.82
CA THR A 11 5.45 -22.04 12.22
C THR A 11 4.54 -21.73 11.03
N TYR A 12 5.01 -20.94 10.07
CA TYR A 12 4.15 -20.36 9.03
C TYR A 12 4.37 -20.92 7.63
N TYR A 13 5.54 -21.46 7.32
CA TYR A 13 5.87 -22.01 6.01
C TYR A 13 5.46 -23.47 5.92
N HIS A 14 4.17 -23.69 5.67
CA HIS A 14 3.59 -25.01 5.51
C HIS A 14 2.58 -24.99 4.33
N PRO A 15 2.43 -26.07 3.53
CA PRO A 15 1.46 -26.11 2.43
C PRO A 15 0.02 -25.77 2.85
N SER A 16 -0.40 -26.15 4.08
CA SER A 16 -1.71 -25.79 4.61
C SER A 16 -1.92 -24.27 4.82
N ASN A 17 -0.86 -23.47 4.77
CA ASN A 17 -0.88 -22.01 4.86
C ASN A 17 -0.45 -21.34 3.54
N ALA A 18 -0.54 -22.07 2.41
CA ALA A 18 -0.12 -21.56 1.12
C ALA A 18 -1.30 -21.33 0.18
N HIS A 19 -1.21 -20.25 -0.59
CA HIS A 19 -2.08 -20.00 -1.74
C HIS A 19 -1.28 -20.28 -3.01
N ILE A 20 -1.77 -21.20 -3.83
CA ILE A 20 -1.10 -21.63 -5.05
C ILE A 20 -1.88 -21.11 -6.25
N TYR A 21 -1.19 -20.41 -7.14
CA TYR A 21 -1.78 -19.81 -8.33
C TYR A 21 -0.96 -20.19 -9.56
N PHE A 22 -1.65 -20.59 -10.61
CA PHE A 22 -1.05 -20.87 -11.90
C PHE A 22 -1.63 -19.95 -12.97
N TYR A 23 -0.80 -19.57 -13.90
CA TYR A 23 -1.19 -18.78 -15.05
C TYR A 23 -0.34 -19.23 -16.25
N GLY A 24 -0.98 -19.77 -17.28
CA GLY A 24 -0.34 -20.27 -18.48
C GLY A 24 -1.27 -21.18 -19.27
N ASP A 25 -0.76 -21.68 -20.37
CA ASP A 25 -1.46 -22.55 -21.31
C ASP A 25 -0.94 -24.02 -21.21
N ASP A 26 -0.63 -24.44 -20.01
CA ASP A 26 -0.23 -25.82 -19.70
C ASP A 26 -1.43 -26.65 -19.29
N ASP A 27 -1.29 -27.99 -19.37
CA ASP A 27 -2.34 -28.95 -19.02
C ASP A 27 -2.68 -28.89 -17.53
N PRO A 28 -3.92 -28.49 -17.15
CA PRO A 28 -4.34 -28.38 -15.76
C PRO A 28 -4.36 -29.73 -15.02
N GLU A 29 -4.65 -30.84 -15.70
CA GLU A 29 -4.67 -32.19 -15.11
C GLU A 29 -3.25 -32.61 -14.69
N GLU A 30 -2.28 -32.39 -15.56
CA GLU A 30 -0.88 -32.72 -15.27
C GLU A 30 -0.33 -31.83 -14.14
N ARG A 31 -0.74 -30.57 -14.11
CA ARG A 31 -0.40 -29.63 -13.03
C ARG A 31 -0.94 -30.11 -11.68
N LEU A 32 -2.21 -30.50 -11.62
CA LEU A 32 -2.84 -31.03 -10.42
C LEU A 32 -2.18 -32.34 -9.98
N ARG A 33 -1.82 -33.21 -10.92
CA ARG A 33 -1.12 -34.46 -10.63
C ARG A 33 0.24 -34.22 -9.97
N ILE A 34 1.02 -33.24 -10.48
CA ILE A 34 2.31 -32.88 -9.89
C ILE A 34 2.12 -32.28 -8.49
N LEU A 35 1.13 -31.40 -8.33
CA LEU A 35 0.80 -30.84 -7.01
C LEU A 35 0.43 -31.92 -6.01
N ASP A 36 -0.43 -32.85 -6.38
CA ASP A 36 -0.88 -33.94 -5.52
C ASP A 36 0.32 -34.77 -5.03
N GLN A 37 1.27 -35.09 -5.92
CA GLN A 37 2.49 -35.79 -5.55
C GLN A 37 3.33 -35.02 -4.52
N VAL A 38 3.52 -33.72 -4.71
CA VAL A 38 4.34 -32.87 -3.82
C VAL A 38 3.63 -32.62 -2.50
N LEU A 39 2.34 -32.31 -2.54
CA LEU A 39 1.57 -31.99 -1.35
C LEU A 39 1.22 -33.23 -0.53
N GLY A 40 1.13 -34.40 -1.17
CA GLY A 40 0.91 -35.67 -0.49
C GLY A 40 2.01 -36.12 0.46
N GLU A 41 3.19 -35.46 0.43
CA GLU A 41 4.27 -35.68 1.38
C GLU A 41 4.06 -34.96 2.75
N PHE A 42 3.02 -34.11 2.82
CA PHE A 42 2.74 -33.30 4.01
C PHE A 42 1.41 -33.70 4.63
N ASP A 43 1.40 -33.85 5.96
CA ASP A 43 0.16 -33.95 6.70
C ASP A 43 -0.52 -32.58 6.81
N ALA A 44 -1.85 -32.55 6.89
CA ALA A 44 -2.58 -31.30 7.10
C ALA A 44 -2.23 -30.70 8.48
N ALA A 45 -1.89 -29.43 8.52
CA ALA A 45 -1.58 -28.69 9.73
C ALA A 45 -2.50 -27.49 9.94
N ALA A 46 -2.92 -27.23 11.16
CA ALA A 46 -3.59 -26.00 11.53
C ALA A 46 -2.53 -24.91 11.72
N VAL A 47 -2.48 -23.95 10.81
CA VAL A 47 -1.58 -22.80 10.91
C VAL A 47 -2.42 -21.56 11.14
N ASP A 48 -2.22 -20.92 12.29
CA ASP A 48 -2.82 -19.61 12.60
C ASP A 48 -1.89 -18.52 12.04
N GLY A 49 -2.19 -18.09 10.82
CA GLY A 49 -1.49 -17.01 10.11
C GLY A 49 -2.24 -15.67 10.20
N GLU A 50 -3.33 -15.59 10.97
CA GLU A 50 -4.13 -14.37 11.05
C GLU A 50 -3.36 -13.24 11.73
N VAL A 51 -3.28 -12.09 11.06
CA VAL A 51 -2.71 -10.87 11.64
C VAL A 51 -3.84 -10.05 12.26
N ALA A 52 -3.73 -9.81 13.56
CA ALA A 52 -4.70 -8.97 14.27
C ALA A 52 -4.73 -7.54 13.71
N LEU A 53 -5.91 -6.93 13.76
CA LEU A 53 -6.06 -5.53 13.39
C LEU A 53 -5.29 -4.62 14.36
N GLN A 54 -4.69 -3.57 13.81
CA GLN A 54 -4.12 -2.51 14.63
C GLN A 54 -5.23 -1.83 15.44
N VAL A 55 -5.10 -1.83 16.74
CA VAL A 55 -6.01 -1.07 17.61
C VAL A 55 -5.94 0.42 17.22
N PRO A 56 -7.10 1.11 17.07
CA PRO A 56 -7.11 2.51 16.72
C PRO A 56 -6.27 3.35 17.70
N PHE A 57 -5.51 4.28 17.16
CA PHE A 57 -4.76 5.23 17.97
C PHE A 57 -5.71 6.24 18.60
N THR A 58 -5.57 6.47 19.90
CA THR A 58 -6.35 7.48 20.65
C THR A 58 -5.78 8.88 20.52
N ALA A 59 -4.53 9.00 20.11
CA ALA A 59 -3.83 10.26 19.84
C ALA A 59 -2.70 10.02 18.81
N PRO A 60 -2.25 11.07 18.11
CA PRO A 60 -1.10 10.97 17.22
C PRO A 60 0.15 10.45 17.96
N ARG A 61 0.86 9.51 17.34
CA ARG A 61 2.14 9.00 17.85
C ARG A 61 3.27 9.57 16.99
N ARG A 62 4.28 10.12 17.65
CA ARG A 62 5.52 10.57 17.00
C ARG A 62 6.63 9.61 17.32
N VAL A 63 7.34 9.20 16.28
CA VAL A 63 8.53 8.36 16.39
C VAL A 63 9.65 9.07 15.63
N THR A 64 10.80 9.20 16.28
CA THR A 64 11.99 9.78 15.65
C THR A 64 13.08 8.72 15.66
N GLU A 65 13.59 8.42 14.49
CA GLU A 65 14.66 7.45 14.29
C GLU A 65 15.81 8.10 13.55
N THR A 66 16.99 7.57 13.75
CA THR A 66 18.20 8.00 13.04
C THR A 66 18.63 6.94 12.05
N TYR A 67 19.15 7.38 10.92
CA TYR A 67 19.73 6.50 9.92
C TYR A 67 21.15 6.94 9.54
N SER A 68 21.94 6.04 8.99
CA SER A 68 23.31 6.32 8.59
C SER A 68 23.34 7.26 7.40
N ALA A 69 24.14 8.33 7.51
CA ALA A 69 24.42 9.25 6.43
C ALA A 69 25.93 9.32 6.20
N ASP A 70 26.35 9.72 4.98
CA ASP A 70 27.76 9.89 4.67
C ASP A 70 28.34 11.06 5.50
N ALA A 71 29.38 10.77 6.26
CA ALA A 71 30.05 11.76 7.12
C ALA A 71 30.69 12.90 6.33
N ASN A 72 30.98 12.69 5.05
CA ASN A 72 31.64 13.67 4.18
C ASN A 72 30.65 14.49 3.33
N SER A 73 29.34 14.25 3.47
CA SER A 73 28.30 14.99 2.76
C SER A 73 27.66 16.07 3.62
N ASP A 74 27.03 17.06 2.97
CA ASP A 74 26.15 17.98 3.67
C ASP A 74 24.87 17.25 4.12
N ASN A 75 24.76 17.08 5.43
CA ASN A 75 23.64 16.38 6.06
C ASN A 75 22.55 17.33 6.57
N SER A 76 22.67 18.63 6.32
CA SER A 76 21.74 19.65 6.82
C SER A 76 20.30 19.46 6.31
N LYS A 77 20.14 18.86 5.09
CA LYS A 77 18.87 18.58 4.44
C LYS A 77 18.72 17.09 4.11
N LYS A 78 18.94 16.22 5.10
CA LYS A 78 18.78 14.76 4.92
C LYS A 78 17.66 14.17 5.75
N SER A 79 16.97 14.99 6.53
CA SER A 79 15.84 14.53 7.31
C SER A 79 14.61 14.28 6.41
N MET A 80 13.69 13.49 6.93
CA MET A 80 12.43 13.23 6.27
C MET A 80 11.29 13.15 7.31
N VAL A 81 10.11 13.61 6.92
CA VAL A 81 8.88 13.50 7.69
C VAL A 81 7.88 12.72 6.85
N LEU A 82 7.32 11.69 7.44
CA LEU A 82 6.24 10.92 6.85
C LEU A 82 5.08 10.83 7.84
N MET A 83 3.95 11.35 7.46
CA MET A 83 2.69 11.19 8.20
C MET A 83 1.95 9.98 7.66
N ASN A 84 1.48 9.13 8.58
CA ASN A 84 0.74 7.92 8.23
C ASN A 84 -0.59 7.90 9.00
N TRP A 85 -1.66 7.56 8.30
CA TRP A 85 -2.98 7.31 8.89
C TRP A 85 -3.31 5.83 8.74
N ALA A 86 -3.63 5.20 9.86
CA ALA A 86 -4.26 3.89 9.84
C ALA A 86 -5.75 4.09 9.56
N LEU A 87 -6.20 3.57 8.45
CA LEU A 87 -7.60 3.59 8.05
C LEU A 87 -8.30 2.32 8.55
N PRO A 88 -9.64 2.31 8.63
CA PRO A 88 -10.38 1.10 8.98
C PRO A 88 -10.07 -0.07 8.03
N GLU A 89 -10.45 -1.27 8.45
CA GLU A 89 -10.52 -2.42 7.55
C GLU A 89 -11.49 -2.11 6.43
N ILE A 90 -11.04 -2.21 5.19
CA ILE A 90 -11.85 -1.90 4.03
C ILE A 90 -12.26 -3.18 3.35
N THR A 91 -13.46 -3.62 3.66
CA THR A 91 -14.12 -4.77 3.03
C THR A 91 -15.07 -4.35 1.92
N ASP A 92 -15.54 -3.11 1.94
CA ASP A 92 -16.45 -2.55 0.95
C ASP A 92 -15.69 -2.04 -0.30
N ARG A 93 -16.01 -2.62 -1.45
CA ARG A 93 -15.40 -2.29 -2.75
C ARG A 93 -15.70 -0.85 -3.18
N SER A 94 -16.90 -0.35 -2.90
CA SER A 94 -17.29 1.03 -3.24
C SER A 94 -16.50 2.04 -2.42
N LEU A 95 -16.31 1.77 -1.14
CA LEU A 95 -15.47 2.61 -0.28
C LEU A 95 -14.00 2.56 -0.71
N LEU A 96 -13.47 1.40 -1.07
CA LEU A 96 -12.12 1.25 -1.64
C LEU A 96 -11.94 2.13 -2.87
N MET A 97 -12.92 2.10 -3.79
CA MET A 97 -12.87 2.92 -5.00
C MET A 97 -12.94 4.41 -4.67
N ALA A 98 -13.84 4.82 -3.80
CA ALA A 98 -13.97 6.22 -3.37
C ALA A 98 -12.67 6.76 -2.76
N ILE A 99 -12.03 5.99 -1.87
CA ILE A 99 -10.75 6.37 -1.27
C ILE A 99 -9.62 6.37 -2.31
N SER A 100 -9.66 5.49 -3.29
CA SER A 100 -8.68 5.49 -4.39
C SER A 100 -8.79 6.75 -5.23
N VAL A 101 -10.01 7.18 -5.58
CA VAL A 101 -10.27 8.45 -6.28
C VAL A 101 -9.81 9.64 -5.45
N LEU A 102 -10.16 9.66 -4.16
CA LEU A 102 -9.71 10.70 -3.23
C LEU A 102 -8.18 10.79 -3.17
N SER A 103 -7.51 9.68 -3.04
CA SER A 103 -6.04 9.64 -3.01
C SER A 103 -5.43 10.11 -4.33
N TYR A 104 -6.05 9.74 -5.46
CA TYR A 104 -5.62 10.22 -6.75
C TYR A 104 -5.71 11.74 -6.84
N CYS A 105 -6.84 12.33 -6.44
CA CYS A 105 -7.01 13.78 -6.39
C CYS A 105 -5.98 14.45 -5.48
N LEU A 106 -5.66 13.86 -4.32
CA LEU A 106 -4.73 14.43 -3.34
C LEU A 106 -3.27 14.44 -3.79
N MET A 107 -2.78 13.34 -4.43
CA MET A 107 -1.35 13.05 -4.50
C MET A 107 -0.83 12.61 -5.87
N SER A 108 -1.69 12.16 -6.81
CA SER A 108 -1.18 11.39 -7.96
C SER A 108 -0.63 12.22 -9.10
N THR A 109 -1.00 13.48 -9.21
CA THR A 109 -0.53 14.37 -10.27
C THR A 109 0.24 15.56 -9.69
N GLN A 110 0.98 16.26 -10.53
CA GLN A 110 1.66 17.51 -10.11
C GLN A 110 0.66 18.62 -9.74
N ALA A 111 -0.55 18.57 -10.30
CA ALA A 111 -1.63 19.51 -9.99
C ALA A 111 -2.42 19.12 -8.73
N SER A 112 -2.23 17.92 -8.23
CA SER A 112 -2.92 17.44 -7.02
C SER A 112 -2.61 18.33 -5.81
N PRO A 113 -3.62 18.87 -5.12
CA PRO A 113 -3.45 20.00 -4.19
C PRO A 113 -2.52 19.72 -3.02
N LEU A 114 -2.55 18.52 -2.44
CA LEU A 114 -1.63 18.17 -1.34
C LEU A 114 -0.20 18.02 -1.86
N ARG A 115 -0.02 17.31 -2.98
CA ARG A 115 1.29 17.19 -3.63
C ARG A 115 1.84 18.55 -4.01
N LYS A 116 1.00 19.39 -4.63
CA LYS A 116 1.39 20.74 -5.05
C LYS A 116 1.79 21.60 -3.85
N ALA A 117 1.01 21.60 -2.78
CA ALA A 117 1.34 22.36 -1.57
C ALA A 117 2.70 21.94 -0.99
N LEU A 118 2.99 20.63 -0.96
CA LEU A 118 4.27 20.11 -0.49
C LEU A 118 5.44 20.56 -1.39
N VAL A 119 5.28 20.47 -2.70
CA VAL A 119 6.33 20.88 -3.67
C VAL A 119 6.55 22.40 -3.61
N ASP A 120 5.48 23.20 -3.66
CA ASP A 120 5.55 24.65 -3.68
C ASP A 120 6.09 25.24 -2.36
N SER A 121 6.03 24.51 -1.27
CA SER A 121 6.57 24.95 0.03
C SER A 121 8.07 25.18 0.02
N GLY A 122 8.82 24.50 -0.87
CA GLY A 122 10.28 24.53 -0.89
C GLY A 122 10.96 23.99 0.37
N LEU A 123 10.23 23.36 1.29
CA LEU A 123 10.76 22.83 2.54
C LEU A 123 11.63 21.58 2.33
N GLY A 124 11.36 20.81 1.29
CA GLY A 124 12.06 19.56 0.99
C GLY A 124 12.43 19.40 -0.47
N GLU A 125 13.19 18.34 -0.76
CA GLU A 125 13.65 18.02 -2.12
C GLU A 125 12.63 17.22 -2.91
N ASP A 126 11.85 16.37 -2.23
CA ASP A 126 10.89 15.48 -2.90
C ASP A 126 9.76 15.02 -1.96
N VAL A 127 8.60 14.75 -2.57
CA VAL A 127 7.43 14.25 -1.87
C VAL A 127 7.57 12.75 -1.68
N ILE A 128 7.36 12.30 -0.45
CA ILE A 128 7.33 10.90 -0.06
C ILE A 128 5.95 10.52 0.49
N GLY A 129 5.71 9.20 0.58
CA GLY A 129 4.41 8.67 0.92
C GLY A 129 3.64 8.30 -0.35
N GLY A 130 3.03 7.14 -0.32
CA GLY A 130 2.34 6.56 -1.48
C GLY A 130 0.87 6.97 -1.63
N GLY A 131 0.39 7.92 -0.83
CA GLY A 131 -1.05 8.16 -0.75
C GLY A 131 -1.77 6.96 -0.13
N PHE A 132 -2.81 6.47 -0.78
CA PHE A 132 -3.62 5.36 -0.32
C PHE A 132 -2.96 4.01 -0.59
N GLY A 133 -2.80 3.21 0.46
CA GLY A 133 -2.30 1.85 0.40
C GLY A 133 -3.35 0.85 0.90
N ALA A 134 -3.82 -0.03 0.00
CA ALA A 134 -4.79 -1.08 0.32
C ALA A 134 -4.17 -2.48 0.21
N GLY A 135 -2.85 -2.60 0.40
CA GLY A 135 -2.13 -3.87 0.30
C GLY A 135 -2.30 -4.78 1.51
N LEU A 136 -2.69 -4.21 2.63
CA LEU A 136 -2.91 -4.93 3.89
C LEU A 136 -4.41 -4.97 4.22
N ARG A 137 -4.76 -5.74 5.25
CA ARG A 137 -6.14 -5.86 5.76
C ARG A 137 -6.71 -4.49 6.17
N GLN A 138 -5.92 -3.70 6.89
CA GLN A 138 -6.23 -2.30 7.14
C GLN A 138 -5.52 -1.43 6.12
N ALA A 139 -6.26 -0.52 5.54
CA ALA A 139 -5.69 0.43 4.61
C ALA A 139 -4.89 1.51 5.35
N THR A 140 -4.04 2.17 4.60
CA THR A 140 -3.25 3.30 5.10
C THR A 140 -3.31 4.46 4.11
N PHE A 141 -3.09 5.66 4.61
CA PHE A 141 -2.77 6.81 3.78
C PHE A 141 -1.46 7.41 4.29
N SER A 142 -0.60 7.86 3.38
CA SER A 142 0.68 8.43 3.77
C SER A 142 1.07 9.60 2.87
N ALA A 143 1.64 10.66 3.47
CA ALA A 143 2.17 11.82 2.78
C ALA A 143 3.32 12.44 3.59
N GLY A 144 4.31 12.98 2.91
CA GLY A 144 5.46 13.61 3.56
C GLY A 144 6.46 14.24 2.61
N LEU A 145 7.56 14.70 3.15
CA LEU A 145 8.70 15.25 2.42
C LEU A 145 10.00 14.61 2.90
N LYS A 146 10.92 14.40 1.97
CA LYS A 146 12.32 14.10 2.24
C LYS A 146 13.22 15.25 1.80
N GLY A 147 14.46 15.24 2.25
CA GLY A 147 15.40 16.31 1.95
C GLY A 147 15.07 17.60 2.70
N ILE A 148 14.53 17.49 3.90
CA ILE A 148 14.19 18.61 4.77
C ILE A 148 15.29 18.85 5.82
N ARG A 149 15.30 20.04 6.42
CA ARG A 149 16.03 20.24 7.67
C ARG A 149 15.22 19.68 8.83
N ALA A 150 15.90 19.18 9.85
CA ALA A 150 15.22 18.57 11.01
C ALA A 150 14.27 19.54 11.73
N GLU A 151 14.66 20.81 11.82
CA GLU A 151 13.85 21.89 12.42
C GLU A 151 12.59 22.23 11.64
N ASP A 152 12.52 21.92 10.33
CA ASP A 152 11.36 22.18 9.48
C ASP A 152 10.26 21.10 9.61
N ALA A 153 10.53 20.01 10.32
CA ALA A 153 9.58 18.92 10.49
C ALA A 153 8.18 19.36 10.99
N PRO A 154 8.05 20.25 11.98
CA PRO A 154 6.74 20.74 12.41
C PRO A 154 6.00 21.55 11.34
N GLN A 155 6.73 22.26 10.47
CA GLN A 155 6.12 23.04 9.38
C GLN A 155 5.55 22.11 8.29
N VAL A 156 6.24 21.01 8.00
CA VAL A 156 5.73 19.99 7.05
C VAL A 156 4.46 19.35 7.61
N GLU A 157 4.43 18.99 8.89
CA GLU A 157 3.24 18.45 9.55
C GLU A 157 2.06 19.41 9.45
N GLU A 158 2.26 20.68 9.81
CA GLU A 158 1.22 21.72 9.77
C GLU A 158 0.73 21.95 8.33
N LEU A 159 1.62 22.00 7.35
CA LEU A 159 1.27 22.15 5.94
C LEU A 159 0.35 21.03 5.46
N ILE A 160 0.67 19.79 5.81
CA ILE A 160 -0.15 18.63 5.42
C ILE A 160 -1.53 18.72 6.07
N LEU A 161 -1.58 18.96 7.39
CA LEU A 161 -2.82 18.99 8.13
C LEU A 161 -3.72 20.16 7.71
N SER A 162 -3.16 21.35 7.54
CA SER A 162 -3.94 22.53 7.11
C SER A 162 -4.44 22.38 5.68
N THR A 163 -3.65 21.79 4.78
CA THR A 163 -4.08 21.50 3.41
C THR A 163 -5.23 20.50 3.39
N LEU A 164 -5.14 19.42 4.16
CA LEU A 164 -6.22 18.44 4.26
C LEU A 164 -7.50 19.05 4.88
N ALA A 165 -7.35 19.87 5.94
CA ALA A 165 -8.48 20.55 6.56
C ALA A 165 -9.17 21.52 5.61
N LYS A 166 -8.39 22.29 4.83
CA LYS A 166 -8.92 23.16 3.79
C LYS A 166 -9.72 22.40 2.76
N LEU A 167 -9.16 21.31 2.20
CA LEU A 167 -9.84 20.47 1.20
C LEU A 167 -11.09 19.79 1.78
N ALA A 168 -11.09 19.41 3.04
CA ALA A 168 -12.27 18.87 3.70
C ALA A 168 -13.41 19.89 3.81
N SER A 169 -13.09 21.18 3.93
CA SER A 169 -14.09 22.26 4.05
C SER A 169 -14.56 22.81 2.69
N GLU A 170 -13.65 22.91 1.72
CA GLU A 170 -13.92 23.55 0.42
C GLU A 170 -14.31 22.51 -0.67
N GLY A 171 -13.94 21.25 -0.48
CA GLY A 171 -14.08 20.20 -1.49
C GLY A 171 -12.98 20.25 -2.55
N PHE A 172 -13.18 19.43 -3.59
CA PHE A 172 -12.33 19.38 -4.78
C PHE A 172 -13.03 20.04 -5.96
N ASP A 173 -12.25 20.53 -6.90
CA ASP A 173 -12.74 20.93 -8.21
C ASP A 173 -13.42 19.72 -8.88
N PRO A 174 -14.68 19.84 -9.34
CA PRO A 174 -15.40 18.76 -10.01
C PRO A 174 -14.66 18.20 -11.22
N ASP A 175 -14.00 19.05 -12.02
CA ASP A 175 -13.25 18.63 -13.21
C ASP A 175 -12.05 17.75 -12.81
N MET A 176 -11.42 18.03 -11.67
CA MET A 176 -10.34 17.21 -11.11
C MET A 176 -10.85 15.84 -10.70
N VAL A 177 -12.01 15.77 -10.08
CA VAL A 177 -12.64 14.49 -9.65
C VAL A 177 -13.01 13.67 -10.86
N GLU A 178 -13.61 14.28 -11.89
CA GLU A 178 -13.94 13.61 -13.14
C GLU A 178 -12.69 13.08 -13.85
N ALA A 179 -11.65 13.89 -13.94
CA ALA A 179 -10.37 13.46 -14.51
C ALA A 179 -9.72 12.30 -13.74
N ALA A 180 -9.83 12.30 -12.41
CA ALA A 180 -9.35 11.21 -11.57
C ALA A 180 -10.11 9.90 -11.84
N ILE A 181 -11.45 9.96 -11.91
CA ILE A 181 -12.31 8.82 -12.22
C ILE A 181 -11.97 8.25 -13.59
N ASN A 182 -11.90 9.12 -14.61
CA ASN A 182 -11.58 8.71 -15.98
C ASN A 182 -10.19 8.06 -16.07
N SER A 183 -9.21 8.60 -15.35
CA SER A 183 -7.86 8.03 -15.32
C SER A 183 -7.81 6.67 -14.68
N ILE A 184 -8.50 6.48 -13.55
CA ILE A 184 -8.59 5.20 -12.85
C ILE A 184 -9.34 4.18 -13.72
N GLU A 185 -10.47 4.57 -14.31
CA GLU A 185 -11.25 3.72 -15.21
C GLU A 185 -10.42 3.28 -16.42
N PHE A 186 -9.69 4.20 -17.03
CA PHE A 186 -8.80 3.89 -18.15
C PHE A 186 -7.76 2.82 -17.76
N VAL A 187 -7.06 3.02 -16.64
CA VAL A 187 -6.06 2.04 -16.14
C VAL A 187 -6.69 0.66 -15.87
N MET A 188 -7.91 0.65 -15.32
CA MET A 188 -8.62 -0.61 -15.06
C MET A 188 -9.05 -1.32 -16.35
N ARG A 189 -9.53 -0.58 -17.36
CA ARG A 189 -9.96 -1.15 -18.67
C ARG A 189 -8.78 -1.61 -19.50
N GLU A 190 -7.73 -0.81 -19.59
CA GLU A 190 -6.52 -1.15 -20.33
C GLU A 190 -5.85 -2.42 -19.79
N ASN A 191 -5.94 -2.64 -18.47
CA ASN A 191 -5.28 -3.73 -17.77
C ASN A 191 -3.81 -3.89 -18.21
N ASN A 192 -3.18 -2.74 -18.51
CA ASN A 192 -1.79 -2.70 -18.93
C ASN A 192 -0.89 -2.87 -17.72
N THR A 193 -0.14 -3.95 -17.71
CA THR A 193 0.79 -4.27 -16.62
C THR A 193 2.22 -3.77 -16.87
N GLY A 194 2.45 -3.07 -17.99
CA GLY A 194 3.76 -2.60 -18.42
C GLY A 194 4.74 -3.77 -18.55
N SER A 195 5.87 -3.68 -17.90
CA SER A 195 6.88 -4.77 -17.85
C SER A 195 6.54 -5.86 -16.83
N TYR A 196 5.47 -5.71 -16.06
CA TYR A 196 5.07 -6.70 -15.05
C TYR A 196 4.33 -7.86 -15.71
N PRO A 197 4.68 -9.12 -15.43
CA PRO A 197 3.99 -10.27 -16.01
C PRO A 197 2.48 -10.23 -15.67
N ARG A 198 1.65 -10.38 -16.70
CA ARG A 198 0.18 -10.29 -16.54
C ARG A 198 -0.35 -11.29 -15.51
N GLY A 199 0.12 -12.53 -15.55
CA GLY A 199 -0.28 -13.54 -14.57
C GLY A 199 0.04 -13.15 -13.13
N LEU A 200 1.19 -12.53 -12.90
CA LEU A 200 1.57 -12.05 -11.58
C LEU A 200 0.67 -10.89 -11.11
N SER A 201 0.31 -9.97 -12.01
CA SER A 201 -0.64 -8.88 -11.69
C SER A 201 -2.02 -9.43 -11.32
N LEU A 202 -2.51 -10.42 -12.04
CA LEU A 202 -3.78 -11.09 -11.72
C LEU A 202 -3.68 -11.82 -10.38
N PHE A 203 -2.58 -12.54 -10.15
CA PHE A 203 -2.33 -13.19 -8.86
C PHE A 203 -2.35 -12.20 -7.69
N MET A 204 -1.68 -11.06 -7.81
CA MET A 204 -1.65 -10.06 -6.74
C MET A 204 -3.02 -9.47 -6.43
N ARG A 205 -3.90 -9.36 -7.42
CA ARG A 205 -5.31 -8.97 -7.21
C ARG A 205 -6.08 -10.05 -6.45
N SER A 206 -6.00 -11.31 -6.92
CA SER A 206 -6.63 -12.48 -6.27
C SER A 206 -6.10 -12.68 -4.86
N LEU A 207 -4.79 -12.63 -4.67
CA LEU A 207 -4.13 -12.88 -3.39
C LEU A 207 -4.65 -11.95 -2.29
N ARG A 208 -4.85 -10.67 -2.61
CA ARG A 208 -5.37 -9.69 -1.65
C ARG A 208 -6.77 -10.07 -1.13
N ALA A 209 -7.65 -10.53 -2.00
CA ALA A 209 -8.97 -11.01 -1.60
C ALA A 209 -8.86 -12.33 -0.83
N TRP A 210 -8.09 -13.26 -1.35
CA TRP A 210 -7.94 -14.62 -0.82
C TRP A 210 -7.34 -14.64 0.59
N THR A 211 -6.27 -13.86 0.81
CA THR A 211 -5.61 -13.77 2.13
C THR A 211 -6.56 -13.35 3.24
N TYR A 212 -7.59 -12.57 2.92
CA TYR A 212 -8.56 -12.08 3.90
C TYR A 212 -9.94 -12.76 3.79
N GLY A 213 -9.98 -14.00 3.29
CA GLY A 213 -11.16 -14.84 3.27
C GLY A 213 -12.24 -14.43 2.28
N ARG A 214 -11.92 -13.60 1.29
CA ARG A 214 -12.81 -13.19 0.21
C ARG A 214 -12.62 -14.08 -1.02
N ASP A 215 -13.59 -14.04 -1.95
CA ASP A 215 -13.49 -14.77 -3.21
C ASP A 215 -12.29 -14.26 -4.05
N PRO A 216 -11.30 -15.13 -4.35
CA PRO A 216 -10.13 -14.73 -5.14
C PRO A 216 -10.45 -14.42 -6.60
N ILE A 217 -11.61 -14.83 -7.11
CA ILE A 217 -12.02 -14.61 -8.50
C ILE A 217 -12.71 -13.26 -8.67
N GLU A 218 -13.43 -12.79 -7.66
CA GLU A 218 -14.17 -11.51 -7.70
C GLU A 218 -13.34 -10.33 -8.24
N PRO A 219 -12.04 -10.15 -7.84
CA PRO A 219 -11.23 -9.03 -8.32
C PRO A 219 -10.75 -9.15 -9.77
N LEU A 220 -11.00 -10.28 -10.43
CA LEU A 220 -10.55 -10.55 -11.80
C LEU A 220 -11.59 -10.18 -12.86
N GLY A 221 -12.85 -9.98 -12.43
CA GLY A 221 -13.99 -9.66 -13.29
C GLY A 221 -14.23 -8.16 -13.49
#